data_fa2a0ab40dd7b687240c2e50eea8dabe
#
_entry.id   fa2a0ab40dd7b687240c2e50eea8dabe
#
_cell.length_a   1.000
_cell.length_b   1.000
_cell.length_c   1.000
_cell.angle_alpha   90.00
_cell.angle_beta   90.00
_cell.angle_gamma   90.00
#
_symmetry.space_group_name_H-M   'P 1'
#
loop_
_entity.id
_entity.type
_entity.pdbx_description
1 polymer ?
#
loop_
_entity_poly.entity_id
_entity_poly.type
_entity_poly.pdbx_seq_one_letter_code
_entity_poly.pdbx_strand_id
1 'polypeptide(L)'
;AEEVHDLSGDKPKLYKDYRELLEKEKPEIVIISTPDHWHALQTIAAARAGAHVFVEKPTGHTIQESRAMVNATRDSGKTIQVGLHRRIGPHHVSGMEFLRSGKVGKVGMVRMFVAGAGGAEKPRPNSEPPEGMDWDMYCGPAPLRPFNSRIHPGGFRHFLDFANGTLGDWGVHWLDQVLWWTEEKYPRRVYSTGGRP
;
A
#
# COMPACT_ATOMS: atom_id res chain seq x y z
N ALA A 1 -18.57 -1.11 11.42
CA ALA A 1 -19.65 -2.07 11.19
C ALA A 1 -20.97 -1.35 10.92
N GLU A 2 -21.36 -0.38 11.73
CA GLU A 2 -22.58 0.42 11.55
C GLU A 2 -22.61 1.09 10.17
N GLU A 3 -21.57 1.81 9.81
CA GLU A 3 -21.47 2.48 8.50
C GLU A 3 -21.62 1.50 7.31
N VAL A 4 -21.03 0.31 7.40
CA VAL A 4 -21.19 -0.72 6.35
C VAL A 4 -22.62 -1.21 6.31
N HIS A 5 -23.24 -1.44 7.47
CA HIS A 5 -24.64 -1.83 7.55
C HIS A 5 -25.57 -0.78 6.94
N ASP A 6 -25.32 0.50 7.24
CA ASP A 6 -26.12 1.62 6.73
C ASP A 6 -26.03 1.78 5.22
N LEU A 7 -24.86 1.48 4.64
CA LEU A 7 -24.63 1.56 3.20
C LEU A 7 -25.10 0.35 2.41
N SER A 8 -24.97 -0.86 2.94
CA SER A 8 -25.23 -2.11 2.21
C SER A 8 -26.42 -2.91 2.74
N GLY A 9 -26.89 -2.62 3.96
CA GLY A 9 -27.87 -3.45 4.67
C GLY A 9 -27.29 -4.74 5.26
N ASP A 10 -26.01 -5.02 5.03
CA ASP A 10 -25.33 -6.21 5.53
C ASP A 10 -24.94 -6.07 7.00
N LYS A 11 -24.88 -7.19 7.72
CA LYS A 11 -24.37 -7.28 9.08
C LYS A 11 -22.99 -7.98 9.07
N PRO A 12 -21.89 -7.25 8.82
CA PRO A 12 -20.59 -7.88 8.74
C PRO A 12 -20.14 -8.42 10.10
N LYS A 13 -19.51 -9.59 10.10
CA LYS A 13 -18.82 -10.11 11.26
C LYS A 13 -17.52 -9.32 11.46
N LEU A 14 -17.22 -9.00 12.70
CA LEU A 14 -16.01 -8.26 13.07
C LEU A 14 -15.01 -9.19 13.73
N TYR A 15 -13.75 -9.07 13.32
CA TYR A 15 -12.62 -9.79 13.88
C TYR A 15 -11.55 -8.79 14.31
N LYS A 16 -10.97 -8.98 15.48
CA LYS A 16 -9.82 -8.19 15.93
C LYS A 16 -8.52 -8.68 15.30
N ASP A 17 -8.45 -9.97 14.98
CA ASP A 17 -7.29 -10.61 14.38
C ASP A 17 -7.66 -11.20 13.02
N TYR A 18 -6.95 -10.77 11.98
CA TYR A 18 -7.16 -11.27 10.61
C TYR A 18 -6.89 -12.78 10.48
N ARG A 19 -6.04 -13.35 11.32
CA ARG A 19 -5.74 -14.80 11.33
C ARG A 19 -6.96 -15.60 11.72
N GLU A 20 -7.69 -15.12 12.71
CA GLU A 20 -8.96 -15.71 13.16
C GLU A 20 -10.03 -15.62 12.05
N LEU A 21 -10.10 -14.48 11.35
CA LEU A 21 -10.99 -14.31 10.20
C LEU A 21 -10.68 -15.33 9.10
N LEU A 22 -9.42 -15.46 8.72
CA LEU A 22 -9.00 -16.39 7.66
C LEU A 22 -9.30 -17.85 8.02
N GLU A 23 -9.08 -18.24 9.27
CA GLU A 23 -9.34 -19.60 9.74
C GLU A 23 -10.83 -19.94 9.76
N LYS A 24 -11.65 -19.02 10.29
CA LYS A 24 -13.08 -19.28 10.52
C LYS A 24 -13.93 -19.07 9.26
N GLU A 25 -13.70 -18.00 8.52
CA GLU A 25 -14.54 -17.63 7.40
C GLU A 25 -14.06 -18.20 6.06
N LYS A 26 -12.78 -18.54 5.93
CA LYS A 26 -12.15 -19.09 4.71
C LYS A 26 -12.57 -18.31 3.44
N PRO A 27 -12.40 -17.01 3.42
CA PRO A 27 -12.90 -16.17 2.34
C PRO A 27 -12.26 -16.55 0.99
N GLU A 28 -13.02 -16.47 -0.10
CA GLU A 28 -12.48 -16.65 -1.45
C GLU A 28 -11.65 -15.45 -1.91
N ILE A 29 -12.02 -14.25 -1.44
CA ILE A 29 -11.34 -12.98 -1.78
C ILE A 29 -11.11 -12.20 -0.50
N VAL A 30 -9.89 -11.65 -0.37
CA VAL A 30 -9.49 -10.76 0.73
C VAL A 30 -9.02 -9.43 0.16
N ILE A 31 -9.57 -8.33 0.68
CA ILE A 31 -9.12 -6.97 0.39
C ILE A 31 -8.29 -6.48 1.58
N ILE A 32 -7.04 -6.05 1.30
CA ILE A 32 -6.09 -5.55 2.30
C ILE A 32 -5.85 -4.08 2.07
N SER A 33 -6.30 -3.24 3.00
CA SER A 33 -6.16 -1.79 3.00
C SER A 33 -5.62 -1.24 4.34
N THR A 34 -4.84 -2.04 5.01
CA THR A 34 -4.14 -1.69 6.25
C THR A 34 -2.98 -0.71 5.99
N PRO A 35 -2.28 -0.21 7.02
CA PRO A 35 -0.99 0.46 6.81
C PRO A 35 0.05 -0.45 6.15
N ASP A 36 1.01 0.17 5.44
CA ASP A 36 1.97 -0.49 4.53
C ASP A 36 2.72 -1.68 5.16
N HIS A 37 3.14 -1.54 6.41
CA HIS A 37 3.90 -2.56 7.14
C HIS A 37 3.15 -3.87 7.38
N TRP A 38 1.82 -3.86 7.26
CA TRP A 38 0.98 -5.05 7.38
C TRP A 38 0.72 -5.76 6.06
N HIS A 39 0.89 -5.09 4.91
CA HIS A 39 0.49 -5.60 3.60
C HIS A 39 1.06 -6.98 3.30
N ALA A 40 2.37 -7.16 3.51
CA ALA A 40 3.03 -8.42 3.16
C ALA A 40 2.55 -9.59 4.00
N LEU A 41 2.50 -9.44 5.33
CA LEU A 41 2.08 -10.53 6.22
C LEU A 41 0.65 -10.95 5.95
N GLN A 42 -0.26 -10.01 5.80
CA GLN A 42 -1.67 -10.30 5.53
C GLN A 42 -1.87 -10.93 4.15
N THR A 43 -1.16 -10.42 3.12
CA THR A 43 -1.22 -11.00 1.77
C THR A 43 -0.73 -12.44 1.74
N ILE A 44 0.41 -12.73 2.38
CA ILE A 44 0.97 -14.08 2.44
C ILE A 44 0.04 -15.01 3.21
N ALA A 45 -0.51 -14.57 4.33
CA ALA A 45 -1.44 -15.36 5.12
C ALA A 45 -2.73 -15.67 4.34
N ALA A 46 -3.33 -14.68 3.70
CA ALA A 46 -4.54 -14.86 2.90
C ALA A 46 -4.31 -15.79 1.70
N ALA A 47 -3.20 -15.63 0.97
CA ALA A 47 -2.85 -16.52 -0.13
C ALA A 47 -2.66 -17.97 0.32
N ARG A 48 -1.98 -18.19 1.44
CA ARG A 48 -1.80 -19.52 2.04
C ARG A 48 -3.10 -20.13 2.56
N ALA A 49 -4.03 -19.29 3.02
CA ALA A 49 -5.37 -19.73 3.40
C ALA A 49 -6.26 -20.08 2.20
N GLY A 50 -5.78 -19.86 0.97
CA GLY A 50 -6.48 -20.20 -0.26
C GLY A 50 -7.34 -19.08 -0.85
N ALA A 51 -7.17 -17.84 -0.41
CA ALA A 51 -7.88 -16.68 -0.92
C ALA A 51 -7.15 -16.01 -2.10
N HIS A 52 -7.92 -15.43 -3.01
CA HIS A 52 -7.44 -14.38 -3.92
C HIS A 52 -7.31 -13.07 -3.15
N VAL A 53 -6.33 -12.24 -3.49
CA VAL A 53 -6.04 -11.03 -2.70
C VAL A 53 -6.04 -9.80 -3.57
N PHE A 54 -6.73 -8.76 -3.12
CA PHE A 54 -6.50 -7.39 -3.55
C PHE A 54 -5.77 -6.66 -2.42
N VAL A 55 -4.56 -6.20 -2.66
CA VAL A 55 -3.76 -5.46 -1.67
C VAL A 55 -3.50 -4.04 -2.15
N GLU A 56 -3.69 -3.08 -1.27
CA GLU A 56 -3.37 -1.69 -1.55
C GLU A 56 -1.86 -1.49 -1.76
N LYS A 57 -1.54 -0.43 -2.48
CA LYS A 57 -0.17 0.05 -2.67
C LYS A 57 0.36 0.74 -1.38
N PRO A 58 1.67 0.72 -1.15
CA PRO A 58 2.72 -0.09 -1.77
C PRO A 58 2.61 -1.56 -1.37
N THR A 59 3.20 -2.46 -2.14
CA THR A 59 3.05 -3.90 -1.91
C THR A 59 3.62 -4.35 -0.57
N GLY A 60 4.82 -3.96 -0.23
CA GLY A 60 5.47 -4.30 1.03
C GLY A 60 6.33 -3.14 1.52
N HIS A 61 6.66 -3.18 2.79
CA HIS A 61 7.51 -2.19 3.43
C HIS A 61 8.98 -2.35 3.03
N THR A 62 9.39 -3.57 2.73
CA THR A 62 10.75 -3.89 2.25
C THR A 62 10.73 -4.65 0.92
N ILE A 63 11.88 -4.68 0.23
CA ILE A 63 12.06 -5.47 -0.99
C ILE A 63 11.91 -6.96 -0.68
N GLN A 64 12.41 -7.43 0.47
CA GLN A 64 12.27 -8.81 0.90
C GLN A 64 10.82 -9.20 1.11
N GLU A 65 10.02 -8.35 1.73
CA GLU A 65 8.58 -8.57 1.89
C GLU A 65 7.87 -8.67 0.54
N SER A 66 8.12 -7.74 -0.37
CA SER A 66 7.55 -7.79 -1.72
C SER A 66 7.96 -9.06 -2.47
N ARG A 67 9.19 -9.53 -2.30
CA ARG A 67 9.64 -10.81 -2.86
C ARG A 67 8.92 -12.00 -2.21
N ALA A 68 8.72 -11.98 -0.91
CA ALA A 68 7.98 -13.02 -0.20
C ALA A 68 6.50 -13.09 -0.67
N MET A 69 5.87 -11.95 -0.93
CA MET A 69 4.53 -11.89 -1.52
C MET A 69 4.49 -12.54 -2.91
N VAL A 70 5.46 -12.26 -3.78
CA VAL A 70 5.56 -12.91 -5.10
C VAL A 70 5.71 -14.42 -4.97
N ASN A 71 6.53 -14.89 -4.05
CA ASN A 71 6.71 -16.33 -3.82
C ASN A 71 5.40 -16.96 -3.32
N ALA A 72 4.75 -16.37 -2.31
CA ALA A 72 3.47 -16.86 -1.80
C ALA A 72 2.38 -16.91 -2.88
N THR A 73 2.36 -15.91 -3.80
CA THR A 73 1.44 -15.91 -4.96
C THR A 73 1.67 -17.13 -5.84
N ARG A 74 2.94 -17.43 -6.17
CA ARG A 74 3.30 -18.55 -7.02
C ARG A 74 3.00 -19.90 -6.37
N ASP A 75 3.33 -20.02 -5.08
CA ASP A 75 3.17 -21.26 -4.32
C ASP A 75 1.71 -21.60 -4.08
N SER A 76 0.85 -20.60 -3.87
CA SER A 76 -0.58 -20.79 -3.62
C SER A 76 -1.41 -21.02 -4.89
N GLY A 77 -0.90 -20.61 -6.06
CA GLY A 77 -1.67 -20.59 -7.31
C GLY A 77 -2.82 -19.60 -7.32
N LYS A 78 -2.87 -18.65 -6.35
CA LYS A 78 -3.90 -17.64 -6.24
C LYS A 78 -3.52 -16.35 -6.96
N THR A 79 -4.51 -15.57 -7.34
CA THR A 79 -4.31 -14.24 -7.94
C THR A 79 -4.14 -13.21 -6.84
N ILE A 80 -3.07 -12.42 -6.94
CA ILE A 80 -2.85 -11.25 -6.09
C ILE A 80 -2.79 -10.02 -6.98
N GLN A 81 -3.73 -9.11 -6.78
CA GLN A 81 -3.84 -7.85 -7.49
C GLN A 81 -3.40 -6.71 -6.59
N VAL A 82 -2.52 -5.86 -7.10
CA VAL A 82 -2.10 -4.63 -6.40
C VAL A 82 -2.98 -3.46 -6.80
N GLY A 83 -3.36 -2.61 -5.84
CA GLY A 83 -4.23 -1.45 -6.00
C GLY A 83 -3.61 -0.29 -6.77
N LEU A 84 -3.15 -0.51 -7.99
CA LEU A 84 -2.60 0.52 -8.88
C LEU A 84 -3.72 1.16 -9.71
N HIS A 85 -4.61 1.89 -9.04
CA HIS A 85 -5.86 2.42 -9.59
C HIS A 85 -5.69 3.29 -10.85
N ARG A 86 -4.51 3.89 -11.09
CA ARG A 86 -4.26 4.69 -12.29
C ARG A 86 -4.25 3.86 -13.57
N ARG A 87 -4.05 2.55 -13.49
CA ARG A 87 -4.11 1.65 -14.65
C ARG A 87 -5.54 1.42 -15.18
N ILE A 88 -6.56 1.75 -14.38
CA ILE A 88 -7.96 1.56 -14.74
C ILE A 88 -8.74 2.86 -14.90
N GLY A 89 -8.18 4.01 -14.50
CA GLY A 89 -8.82 5.31 -14.68
C GLY A 89 -8.95 5.68 -16.17
N PRO A 90 -10.15 5.98 -16.69
CA PRO A 90 -10.36 6.22 -18.14
C PRO A 90 -9.42 7.27 -18.73
N HIS A 91 -9.17 8.36 -18.01
CA HIS A 91 -8.25 9.42 -18.44
C HIS A 91 -6.80 8.97 -18.50
N HIS A 92 -6.37 8.08 -17.59
CA HIS A 92 -5.03 7.50 -17.66
C HIS A 92 -4.89 6.48 -18.80
N VAL A 93 -5.92 5.68 -19.03
CA VAL A 93 -5.98 4.73 -20.16
C VAL A 93 -5.89 5.51 -21.49
N SER A 94 -6.75 6.51 -21.68
CA SER A 94 -6.73 7.36 -22.87
C SER A 94 -5.38 8.08 -23.07
N GLY A 95 -4.80 8.63 -22.00
CA GLY A 95 -3.46 9.24 -22.04
C GLY A 95 -2.39 8.22 -22.45
N MET A 96 -2.47 6.98 -21.96
CA MET A 96 -1.55 5.91 -22.31
C MET A 96 -1.67 5.50 -23.78
N GLU A 97 -2.89 5.39 -24.30
CA GLU A 97 -3.14 5.14 -25.73
C GLU A 97 -2.56 6.24 -26.61
N PHE A 98 -2.74 7.50 -26.20
CA PHE A 98 -2.15 8.63 -26.90
C PHE A 98 -0.61 8.58 -26.92
N LEU A 99 0.04 8.30 -25.80
CA LEU A 99 1.50 8.13 -25.74
C LEU A 99 1.98 7.01 -26.65
N ARG A 100 1.29 5.87 -26.66
CA ARG A 100 1.62 4.70 -27.50
C ARG A 100 1.34 4.91 -28.97
N SER A 101 0.49 5.86 -29.34
CA SER A 101 0.18 6.17 -30.73
C SER A 101 1.36 6.76 -31.51
N GLY A 102 2.43 7.15 -30.81
CA GLY A 102 3.60 7.80 -31.42
C GLY A 102 3.41 9.28 -31.77
N LYS A 103 2.20 9.86 -31.58
CA LYS A 103 1.90 11.26 -31.90
C LYS A 103 2.74 12.27 -31.12
N VAL A 104 3.23 11.90 -29.93
CA VAL A 104 4.14 12.72 -29.11
C VAL A 104 5.59 12.66 -29.60
N GLY A 105 5.90 11.81 -30.58
CA GLY A 105 7.26 11.60 -31.04
C GLY A 105 8.11 10.84 -30.01
N LYS A 106 9.43 10.99 -30.11
CA LYS A 106 10.39 10.35 -29.19
C LYS A 106 10.42 11.08 -27.86
N VAL A 107 9.99 10.40 -26.81
CA VAL A 107 10.09 10.94 -25.44
C VAL A 107 11.51 10.74 -24.91
N GLY A 108 12.17 11.83 -24.57
CA GLY A 108 13.53 11.83 -24.03
C GLY A 108 13.60 11.94 -22.51
N MET A 109 12.52 12.39 -21.87
CA MET A 109 12.48 12.59 -20.41
C MET A 109 11.04 12.54 -19.90
N VAL A 110 10.86 11.95 -18.73
CA VAL A 110 9.63 12.05 -17.94
C VAL A 110 9.95 12.75 -16.61
N ARG A 111 9.22 13.81 -16.29
CA ARG A 111 9.31 14.47 -14.99
C ARG A 111 8.08 14.15 -14.17
N MET A 112 8.31 13.76 -12.93
CA MET A 112 7.28 13.49 -11.94
C MET A 112 7.56 14.34 -10.72
N PHE A 113 6.51 14.92 -10.15
CA PHE A 113 6.66 15.71 -8.92
C PHE A 113 5.40 15.58 -8.07
N VAL A 114 5.60 15.71 -6.77
CA VAL A 114 4.52 15.81 -5.78
C VAL A 114 4.68 17.18 -5.11
N ALA A 115 3.70 18.03 -5.31
CA ALA A 115 3.66 19.32 -4.63
C ALA A 115 3.14 19.12 -3.19
N GLY A 116 3.73 19.82 -2.22
CA GLY A 116 3.23 19.83 -0.84
C GLY A 116 3.61 18.59 -0.02
N ALA A 117 4.71 17.93 -0.32
CA ALA A 117 5.30 16.97 0.61
C ALA A 117 5.63 17.71 1.91
N GLY A 118 4.87 17.45 2.96
CA GLY A 118 4.78 18.21 4.20
C GLY A 118 6.11 18.68 4.79
N GLY A 119 6.07 19.86 5.41
CA GLY A 119 7.20 20.40 6.17
C GLY A 119 7.40 19.71 7.52
N ALA A 120 8.43 20.15 8.24
CA ALA A 120 8.65 19.72 9.61
C ALA A 120 7.45 20.15 10.48
N GLU A 121 6.76 19.18 11.04
CA GLU A 121 5.70 19.45 12.00
C GLU A 121 6.23 19.45 13.42
N LYS A 122 5.58 20.19 14.30
CA LYS A 122 5.94 20.20 15.73
C LYS A 122 5.75 18.81 16.32
N PRO A 123 6.73 18.33 17.12
CA PRO A 123 6.57 17.08 17.86
C PRO A 123 5.30 17.10 18.72
N ARG A 124 4.63 15.96 18.82
CA ARG A 124 3.54 15.76 19.78
C ARG A 124 4.03 14.83 20.89
N PRO A 125 3.59 15.02 22.13
CA PRO A 125 3.92 14.10 23.20
C PRO A 125 3.31 12.72 22.94
N ASN A 126 3.94 11.69 23.46
CA ASN A 126 3.33 10.37 23.54
C ASN A 126 2.19 10.40 24.54
N SER A 127 1.22 9.52 24.36
CA SER A 127 0.05 9.38 25.22
C SER A 127 -0.40 7.92 25.26
N GLU A 128 -1.45 7.65 26.02
CA GLU A 128 -2.14 6.36 25.94
C GLU A 128 -2.89 6.26 24.60
N PRO A 129 -2.99 5.04 24.04
CA PRO A 129 -3.84 4.80 22.88
C PRO A 129 -5.29 5.16 23.16
N PRO A 130 -6.09 5.55 22.15
CA PRO A 130 -7.52 5.72 22.30
C PRO A 130 -8.19 4.45 22.83
N GLU A 131 -9.28 4.63 23.57
CA GLU A 131 -10.06 3.51 24.09
C GLU A 131 -10.49 2.56 22.95
N GLY A 132 -10.35 1.27 23.20
CA GLY A 132 -10.68 0.22 22.22
C GLY A 132 -9.63 -0.02 21.12
N MET A 133 -8.55 0.76 21.09
CA MET A 133 -7.45 0.57 20.14
C MET A 133 -6.44 -0.44 20.67
N ASP A 134 -6.20 -1.50 19.91
CA ASP A 134 -5.08 -2.42 20.13
C ASP A 134 -3.83 -1.86 19.44
N TRP A 135 -3.02 -1.12 20.22
CA TRP A 135 -1.81 -0.49 19.72
C TRP A 135 -0.69 -1.48 19.37
N ASP A 136 -0.61 -2.58 20.11
CA ASP A 136 0.35 -3.65 19.83
C ASP A 136 0.05 -4.31 18.47
N MET A 137 -1.22 -4.66 18.25
CA MET A 137 -1.67 -5.17 16.95
C MET A 137 -1.50 -4.13 15.83
N TYR A 138 -1.70 -2.83 16.11
CA TYR A 138 -1.45 -1.78 15.11
C TYR A 138 0.04 -1.73 14.74
N CYS A 139 0.95 -1.76 15.70
CA CYS A 139 2.39 -1.81 15.45
C CYS A 139 2.79 -3.08 14.71
N GLY A 140 2.26 -4.23 15.10
CA GLY A 140 2.46 -5.50 14.41
C GLY A 140 3.93 -5.84 14.13
N PRO A 141 4.35 -5.93 12.85
CA PRO A 141 5.74 -6.23 12.50
C PRO A 141 6.71 -5.04 12.74
N ALA A 142 6.20 -3.84 12.94
CA ALA A 142 7.03 -2.70 13.30
C ALA A 142 7.48 -2.78 14.77
N PRO A 143 8.59 -2.12 15.16
CA PRO A 143 8.98 -2.06 16.56
C PRO A 143 7.87 -1.45 17.44
N LEU A 144 7.53 -2.12 18.53
CA LEU A 144 6.58 -1.56 19.50
C LEU A 144 7.17 -0.31 20.12
N ARG A 145 6.39 0.75 20.11
CA ARG A 145 6.76 2.07 20.61
C ARG A 145 5.58 2.72 21.35
N PRO A 146 5.82 3.73 22.20
CA PRO A 146 4.73 4.47 22.82
C PRO A 146 3.79 5.06 21.76
N PHE A 147 2.50 5.04 22.04
CA PHE A 147 1.51 5.63 21.15
C PHE A 147 1.76 7.13 20.95
N ASN A 148 1.61 7.55 19.70
CA ASN A 148 1.70 8.96 19.34
C ASN A 148 0.63 9.29 18.30
N SER A 149 -0.19 10.30 18.59
CA SER A 149 -1.29 10.73 17.74
C SER A 149 -0.86 11.25 16.35
N ARG A 150 0.45 11.38 16.12
CA ARG A 150 0.99 11.65 14.78
C ARG A 150 1.07 10.43 13.89
N ILE A 151 1.08 9.23 14.47
CA ILE A 151 1.16 7.98 13.70
C ILE A 151 -0.23 7.57 13.23
N HIS A 152 -1.19 7.56 14.14
CA HIS A 152 -2.56 7.10 13.85
C HIS A 152 -3.53 8.29 13.73
N PRO A 153 -4.53 8.23 12.82
CA PRO A 153 -4.79 7.13 11.87
C PRO A 153 -3.95 7.18 10.58
N GLY A 154 -3.64 8.32 10.03
CA GLY A 154 -3.05 8.44 8.69
C GLY A 154 -1.61 8.92 8.67
N GLY A 155 -1.08 9.38 9.80
CA GLY A 155 0.27 9.96 9.89
C GLY A 155 1.40 8.93 9.84
N PHE A 156 1.10 7.64 9.90
CA PHE A 156 2.07 6.54 9.82
C PHE A 156 3.00 6.66 8.60
N ARG A 157 2.53 7.26 7.52
CA ARG A 157 3.29 7.49 6.28
C ARG A 157 4.57 8.29 6.47
N HIS A 158 4.67 9.06 7.54
CA HIS A 158 5.84 9.88 7.89
C HIS A 158 6.86 9.14 8.77
N PHE A 159 6.61 7.88 9.13
CA PHE A 159 7.46 7.09 10.01
C PHE A 159 7.98 5.86 9.26
N LEU A 160 9.31 5.75 9.17
CA LEU A 160 9.97 4.66 8.45
C LEU A 160 9.70 3.26 9.04
N ASP A 161 9.28 3.18 10.30
CA ASP A 161 8.88 1.90 10.91
C ASP A 161 7.56 1.35 10.30
N PHE A 162 6.74 2.21 9.69
CA PHE A 162 5.40 1.88 9.25
C PHE A 162 5.18 2.04 7.74
N ALA A 163 5.98 2.87 7.05
CA ALA A 163 5.80 3.17 5.63
C ALA A 163 7.09 3.66 4.97
N ASN A 164 7.04 3.79 3.65
CA ASN A 164 8.17 4.20 2.80
C ASN A 164 8.15 5.72 2.44
N GLY A 165 7.45 6.52 3.23
CA GLY A 165 7.35 7.96 3.03
C GLY A 165 6.70 8.34 1.68
N THR A 166 6.91 9.58 1.26
CA THR A 166 6.32 10.12 0.03
C THR A 166 6.69 9.31 -1.23
N LEU A 167 7.87 8.72 -1.27
CA LEU A 167 8.29 7.91 -2.43
C LEU A 167 7.48 6.61 -2.53
N GLY A 168 7.25 5.92 -1.41
CA GLY A 168 6.41 4.72 -1.38
C GLY A 168 4.93 5.04 -1.57
N ASP A 169 4.44 6.10 -0.94
CA ASP A 169 3.02 6.45 -0.98
C ASP A 169 2.58 7.08 -2.31
N TRP A 170 3.32 8.06 -2.82
CA TRP A 170 3.00 8.79 -4.06
C TRP A 170 3.85 8.36 -5.25
N GLY A 171 5.15 8.16 -5.04
CA GLY A 171 6.08 7.84 -6.13
C GLY A 171 5.70 6.56 -6.85
N VAL A 172 5.16 5.57 -6.16
CA VAL A 172 4.70 4.30 -6.75
C VAL A 172 3.69 4.52 -7.87
N HIS A 173 2.76 5.46 -7.72
CA HIS A 173 1.75 5.74 -8.74
C HIS A 173 2.33 6.31 -10.04
N TRP A 174 3.35 7.15 -9.93
CA TRP A 174 3.99 7.77 -11.08
C TRP A 174 4.98 6.82 -11.75
N LEU A 175 5.79 6.12 -10.95
CA LEU A 175 6.73 5.12 -11.47
C LEU A 175 6.00 4.00 -12.17
N ASP A 176 4.87 3.54 -11.63
CA ASP A 176 4.04 2.53 -12.27
C ASP A 176 3.53 2.97 -13.65
N GLN A 177 3.10 4.23 -13.79
CA GLN A 177 2.67 4.76 -15.08
C GLN A 177 3.82 4.83 -16.10
N VAL A 178 5.03 5.20 -15.67
CA VAL A 178 6.20 5.20 -16.55
C VAL A 178 6.53 3.79 -16.99
N LEU A 179 6.58 2.82 -16.08
CA LEU A 179 6.83 1.41 -16.39
C LEU A 179 5.74 0.83 -17.31
N TRP A 180 4.47 1.20 -17.07
CA TRP A 180 3.36 0.78 -17.91
C TRP A 180 3.47 1.29 -19.34
N TRP A 181 3.88 2.55 -19.50
CA TRP A 181 4.04 3.14 -20.83
C TRP A 181 5.29 2.64 -21.56
N THR A 182 6.45 2.59 -20.87
CA THR A 182 7.74 2.21 -21.48
C THR A 182 7.91 0.71 -21.65
N GLU A 183 7.11 -0.10 -20.91
CA GLU A 183 7.25 -1.56 -20.79
C GLU A 183 8.59 -2.00 -20.20
N GLU A 184 9.36 -1.07 -19.63
CA GLU A 184 10.61 -1.36 -18.92
C GLU A 184 10.31 -2.04 -17.57
N LYS A 185 11.17 -2.98 -17.18
CA LYS A 185 10.97 -3.74 -15.93
C LYS A 185 11.66 -3.12 -14.72
N TYR A 186 12.73 -2.40 -14.93
CA TYR A 186 13.55 -1.78 -13.88
C TYR A 186 14.46 -0.70 -14.46
N PRO A 187 14.90 0.27 -13.64
CA PRO A 187 15.84 1.30 -14.06
C PRO A 187 17.25 0.73 -14.21
N ARG A 188 18.02 1.22 -15.17
CA ARG A 188 19.46 0.85 -15.34
C ARG A 188 20.36 1.53 -14.32
N ARG A 189 20.00 2.75 -13.91
CA ARG A 189 20.74 3.54 -12.92
C ARG A 189 19.75 4.34 -12.08
N VAL A 190 20.04 4.48 -10.81
CA VAL A 190 19.29 5.31 -9.87
C VAL A 190 20.26 6.28 -9.22
N TYR A 191 19.88 7.54 -9.14
CA TYR A 191 20.58 8.56 -8.40
C TYR A 191 19.57 9.29 -7.53
N SER A 192 19.95 9.56 -6.27
CA SER A 192 19.12 10.30 -5.33
C SER A 192 19.93 11.43 -4.73
N THR A 193 19.34 12.59 -4.68
CA THR A 193 19.90 13.77 -3.99
C THR A 193 18.79 14.49 -3.25
N GLY A 194 19.11 15.15 -2.19
CA GLY A 194 18.15 15.89 -1.38
C GLY A 194 18.59 15.97 0.07
N GLY A 195 17.72 16.51 0.90
CA GLY A 195 17.93 16.70 2.33
C GLY A 195 16.69 17.31 2.96
N ARG A 196 16.75 17.52 4.26
CA ARG A 196 15.74 18.33 4.94
C ARG A 196 16.05 19.80 4.67
N PRO A 197 15.03 20.62 4.32
CA PRO A 197 15.19 22.07 4.23
C PRO A 197 15.53 22.69 5.57
#